data_a2f6aec5cfd8d9bebf0f377a140aba17
#
_entry.id   a2f6aec5cfd8d9bebf0f377a140aba17
#
_cell.length_a   1.000
_cell.length_b   1.000
_cell.length_c   1.000
_cell.angle_alpha   90.00
_cell.angle_beta   90.00
_cell.angle_gamma   90.00
#
_symmetry.space_group_name_H-M   'P 1'
#
loop_
_entity.id
_entity.type
_entity.pdbx_description
1 polymer ?
#
loop_
_entity_poly.entity_id
_entity_poly.type
_entity_poly.pdbx_seq_one_letter_code
_entity_poly.pdbx_strand_id
1 'polypeptide(L)'
;MLSRRHLLLAGSLTPFASSAFASARTYTAGKDYLTVSPQAPSAQGKIEVVEFFAYTCPHCLQFQPVFEAWAKTAPEDVVIRVCPVAWQPKYLPFTETYFALAALGLLEKHSLPFFESVIYQTREYNYNNASADIRAFMTSQGVDGALWDKTMNSFGVKNKARIASQLWRAYQIDSTPMVGVGGLYTTGPHLVGTKNATPGCIDYLIEQVRRSRR
;
A
#
# COMPACT_ATOMS: atom_id res chain seq x y z
N MET A 1 -10.61 -72.72 -45.17
CA MET A 1 -10.80 -71.25 -45.36
C MET A 1 -10.45 -70.52 -44.07
N LEU A 2 -9.29 -69.88 -44.08
CA LEU A 2 -8.72 -69.23 -42.86
C LEU A 2 -9.16 -67.79 -42.72
N SER A 3 -9.81 -67.46 -41.59
CA SER A 3 -10.18 -66.09 -41.24
C SER A 3 -9.07 -65.46 -40.43
N ARG A 4 -8.49 -64.35 -40.93
CA ARG A 4 -7.46 -63.54 -40.25
C ARG A 4 -8.17 -62.47 -39.40
N ARG A 5 -8.08 -62.59 -38.07
CA ARG A 5 -8.45 -61.54 -37.10
C ARG A 5 -7.29 -60.56 -36.96
N HIS A 6 -7.48 -59.33 -37.42
CA HIS A 6 -6.58 -58.21 -37.14
C HIS A 6 -6.88 -57.65 -35.74
N LEU A 7 -5.90 -57.77 -34.86
CA LEU A 7 -5.89 -57.18 -33.52
C LEU A 7 -5.34 -55.76 -33.66
N LEU A 8 -6.19 -54.75 -33.50
CA LEU A 8 -5.80 -53.33 -33.43
C LEU A 8 -5.43 -53.02 -31.99
N LEU A 9 -4.13 -52.82 -31.71
CA LEU A 9 -3.63 -52.24 -30.46
C LEU A 9 -3.83 -50.71 -30.51
N ALA A 10 -4.80 -50.21 -29.77
CA ALA A 10 -4.97 -48.78 -29.52
C ALA A 10 -4.01 -48.34 -28.42
N GLY A 11 -2.91 -47.72 -28.81
CA GLY A 11 -1.97 -47.10 -27.88
C GLY A 11 -2.57 -45.79 -27.33
N SER A 12 -2.90 -45.78 -26.04
CA SER A 12 -3.33 -44.58 -25.30
C SER A 12 -2.14 -43.65 -25.04
N LEU A 13 -2.00 -42.61 -25.80
CA LEU A 13 -1.10 -41.46 -25.51
C LEU A 13 -1.71 -40.64 -24.39
N THR A 14 -1.28 -40.83 -23.15
CA THR A 14 -1.59 -39.92 -22.05
C THR A 14 -0.75 -38.64 -22.22
N PRO A 15 -1.37 -37.44 -22.32
CA PRO A 15 -0.60 -36.20 -22.32
C PRO A 15 0.00 -35.99 -20.93
N PHE A 16 1.31 -36.02 -20.82
CA PHE A 16 2.00 -35.47 -19.64
C PHE A 16 1.78 -33.97 -19.60
N ALA A 17 0.86 -33.52 -18.74
CA ALA A 17 0.73 -32.13 -18.38
C ALA A 17 1.97 -31.74 -17.58
N SER A 18 2.96 -31.16 -18.25
CA SER A 18 4.09 -30.51 -17.61
C SER A 18 3.55 -29.30 -16.86
N SER A 19 3.33 -29.44 -15.54
CA SER A 19 3.11 -28.31 -14.65
C SER A 19 4.39 -27.47 -14.65
N ALA A 20 4.39 -26.39 -15.43
CA ALA A 20 5.42 -25.36 -15.36
C ALA A 20 5.33 -24.75 -13.95
N PHE A 21 6.16 -25.22 -13.02
CA PHE A 21 6.43 -24.53 -11.77
C PHE A 21 7.06 -23.19 -12.16
N ALA A 22 6.28 -22.14 -12.18
CA ALA A 22 6.82 -20.77 -12.24
C ALA A 22 7.83 -20.68 -11.09
N SER A 23 9.10 -20.54 -11.41
CA SER A 23 10.17 -20.38 -10.42
C SER A 23 9.81 -19.16 -9.58
N ALA A 24 9.41 -19.37 -8.33
CA ALA A 24 9.08 -18.29 -7.42
C ALA A 24 10.31 -17.39 -7.29
N ARG A 25 10.17 -16.13 -7.67
CA ARG A 25 11.27 -15.16 -7.55
C ARG A 25 11.72 -15.10 -6.09
N THR A 26 13.01 -15.37 -5.85
CA THR A 26 13.61 -15.23 -4.54
C THR A 26 13.97 -13.76 -4.30
N TYR A 27 13.56 -13.20 -3.16
CA TYR A 27 13.89 -11.84 -2.74
C TYR A 27 14.97 -11.88 -1.66
N THR A 28 15.89 -10.91 -1.69
CA THR A 28 17.09 -10.86 -0.85
C THR A 28 16.96 -9.74 0.19
N ALA A 29 17.19 -10.07 1.47
CA ALA A 29 17.26 -9.08 2.54
C ALA A 29 18.40 -8.09 2.32
N GLY A 30 18.15 -6.82 2.63
CA GLY A 30 19.11 -5.72 2.41
C GLY A 30 19.15 -5.21 0.97
N LYS A 31 18.44 -5.88 0.04
CA LYS A 31 18.35 -5.48 -1.37
C LYS A 31 16.90 -5.24 -1.79
N ASP A 32 16.08 -6.29 -1.77
CA ASP A 32 14.68 -6.24 -2.22
C ASP A 32 13.73 -5.88 -1.07
N TYR A 33 14.15 -6.09 0.16
CA TYR A 33 13.44 -5.72 1.37
C TYR A 33 14.40 -5.49 2.55
N LEU A 34 13.93 -4.76 3.57
CA LEU A 34 14.65 -4.51 4.80
C LEU A 34 13.96 -5.16 6.00
N THR A 35 14.74 -5.57 6.99
CA THR A 35 14.22 -6.07 8.27
C THR A 35 14.03 -4.92 9.24
N VAL A 36 12.88 -4.88 9.91
CA VAL A 36 12.55 -3.87 10.93
C VAL A 36 12.95 -4.39 12.31
N SER A 37 13.85 -3.70 12.99
CA SER A 37 14.31 -4.06 14.33
C SER A 37 14.50 -2.79 15.20
N PRO A 38 13.88 -2.71 16.39
CA PRO A 38 12.92 -3.68 16.93
C PRO A 38 11.65 -3.79 16.08
N GLN A 39 10.87 -4.88 16.27
CA GLN A 39 9.62 -5.08 15.54
C GLN A 39 8.66 -3.89 15.75
N ALA A 40 8.12 -3.37 14.66
CA ALA A 40 7.13 -2.31 14.71
C ALA A 40 5.76 -2.83 15.19
N PRO A 41 4.91 -1.96 15.77
CA PRO A 41 3.52 -2.32 16.10
C PRO A 41 2.77 -2.82 14.86
N SER A 42 2.02 -3.90 15.03
CA SER A 42 1.22 -4.53 13.97
C SER A 42 -0.06 -5.12 14.54
N ALA A 43 -1.06 -5.34 13.70
CA ALA A 43 -2.33 -5.93 14.09
C ALA A 43 -2.15 -7.32 14.72
N GLN A 44 -2.95 -7.62 15.75
CA GLN A 44 -3.01 -8.95 16.36
C GLN A 44 -3.87 -9.90 15.52
N GLY A 45 -3.44 -11.16 15.42
CA GLY A 45 -4.21 -12.24 14.76
C GLY A 45 -4.22 -12.20 13.23
N LYS A 46 -3.86 -11.08 12.61
CA LYS A 46 -3.75 -10.93 11.15
C LYS A 46 -2.35 -10.44 10.76
N ILE A 47 -2.01 -10.55 9.49
CA ILE A 47 -0.79 -9.96 8.94
C ILE A 47 -1.15 -8.56 8.44
N GLU A 48 -0.68 -7.54 9.14
CA GLU A 48 -0.89 -6.16 8.70
C GLU A 48 0.09 -5.80 7.59
N VAL A 49 -0.44 -5.30 6.48
CA VAL A 49 0.34 -4.68 5.40
C VAL A 49 0.04 -3.20 5.39
N VAL A 50 1.07 -2.38 5.57
CA VAL A 50 0.96 -0.92 5.72
C VAL A 50 1.56 -0.24 4.51
N GLU A 51 0.76 0.52 3.75
CA GLU A 51 1.28 1.43 2.74
C GLU A 51 1.69 2.76 3.38
N PHE A 52 2.94 3.14 3.23
CA PHE A 52 3.47 4.45 3.62
C PHE A 52 3.57 5.36 2.40
N PHE A 53 2.79 6.43 2.39
CA PHE A 53 2.72 7.36 1.27
C PHE A 53 2.72 8.82 1.76
N ALA A 54 2.93 9.76 0.84
CA ALA A 54 2.71 11.19 1.10
C ALA A 54 1.99 11.82 -0.10
N TYR A 55 1.00 12.66 0.14
CA TYR A 55 0.32 13.42 -0.93
C TYR A 55 1.27 14.33 -1.74
N THR A 56 2.45 14.59 -1.20
CA THR A 56 3.49 15.39 -1.87
C THR A 56 4.51 14.54 -2.64
N CYS A 57 4.25 13.24 -2.80
CA CYS A 57 5.16 12.29 -3.43
C CYS A 57 4.63 11.82 -4.81
N PRO A 58 5.24 12.22 -5.95
CA PRO A 58 4.80 11.79 -7.28
C PRO A 58 4.87 10.27 -7.48
N HIS A 59 5.88 9.61 -6.91
CA HIS A 59 6.03 8.16 -7.01
C HIS A 59 4.93 7.41 -6.26
N CYS A 60 4.40 8.00 -5.18
CA CYS A 60 3.25 7.43 -4.45
C CYS A 60 2.00 7.47 -5.33
N LEU A 61 1.72 8.59 -6.01
CA LEU A 61 0.60 8.69 -6.94
C LEU A 61 0.69 7.63 -8.06
N GLN A 62 1.91 7.36 -8.56
CA GLN A 62 2.13 6.34 -9.59
C GLN A 62 2.04 4.90 -9.04
N PHE A 63 2.32 4.69 -7.76
CA PHE A 63 2.28 3.37 -7.13
C PHE A 63 0.87 3.00 -6.65
N GLN A 64 0.06 3.97 -6.26
CA GLN A 64 -1.28 3.77 -5.70
C GLN A 64 -2.13 2.78 -6.50
N PRO A 65 -2.32 2.89 -7.84
CA PRO A 65 -3.15 1.94 -8.58
C PRO A 65 -2.60 0.50 -8.57
N VAL A 66 -1.28 0.33 -8.47
CA VAL A 66 -0.65 -0.99 -8.37
C VAL A 66 -0.90 -1.60 -7.01
N PHE A 67 -0.75 -0.82 -5.94
CA PHE A 67 -1.00 -1.27 -4.58
C PHE A 67 -2.48 -1.59 -4.35
N GLU A 68 -3.39 -0.73 -4.79
CA GLU A 68 -4.84 -0.94 -4.69
C GLU A 68 -5.31 -2.20 -5.45
N ALA A 69 -4.77 -2.45 -6.65
CA ALA A 69 -5.07 -3.66 -7.41
C ALA A 69 -4.63 -4.92 -6.65
N TRP A 70 -3.43 -4.92 -6.07
CA TRP A 70 -2.94 -6.00 -5.23
C TRP A 70 -3.79 -6.15 -3.95
N ALA A 71 -4.12 -5.06 -3.27
CA ALA A 71 -4.88 -5.05 -2.03
C ALA A 71 -6.26 -5.70 -2.17
N LYS A 72 -6.90 -5.56 -3.34
CA LYS A 72 -8.20 -6.21 -3.66
C LYS A 72 -8.11 -7.74 -3.74
N THR A 73 -6.92 -8.28 -3.96
CA THR A 73 -6.66 -9.72 -4.07
C THR A 73 -5.89 -10.28 -2.87
N ALA A 74 -5.64 -9.45 -1.86
CA ALA A 74 -4.91 -9.85 -0.67
C ALA A 74 -5.63 -11.01 0.07
N PRO A 75 -4.88 -11.98 0.65
CA PRO A 75 -5.45 -13.09 1.39
C PRO A 75 -6.29 -12.65 2.60
N GLU A 76 -7.25 -13.49 3.02
CA GLU A 76 -8.18 -13.17 4.13
C GLU A 76 -7.49 -12.96 5.48
N ASP A 77 -6.32 -13.55 5.69
CA ASP A 77 -5.50 -13.36 6.90
C ASP A 77 -4.66 -12.07 6.87
N VAL A 78 -4.75 -11.29 5.79
CA VAL A 78 -4.10 -9.99 5.64
C VAL A 78 -5.08 -8.86 5.96
N VAL A 79 -4.59 -7.82 6.61
CA VAL A 79 -5.30 -6.55 6.81
C VAL A 79 -4.48 -5.41 6.23
N ILE A 80 -5.13 -4.57 5.42
CA ILE A 80 -4.48 -3.42 4.78
C ILE A 80 -4.65 -2.17 5.66
N ARG A 81 -3.57 -1.44 5.82
CA ARG A 81 -3.55 -0.13 6.45
C ARG A 81 -2.83 0.88 5.57
N VAL A 82 -3.36 2.08 5.48
CA VAL A 82 -2.70 3.21 4.82
C VAL A 82 -2.18 4.17 5.89
N CYS A 83 -0.92 4.55 5.78
CA CYS A 83 -0.23 5.43 6.72
C CYS A 83 0.38 6.62 5.97
N PRO A 84 -0.29 7.79 6.00
CA PRO A 84 0.29 8.99 5.41
C PRO A 84 1.47 9.49 6.24
N VAL A 85 2.55 9.88 5.54
CA VAL A 85 3.83 10.31 6.12
C VAL A 85 3.98 11.84 6.02
N ALA A 86 4.44 12.46 7.10
CA ALA A 86 4.87 13.85 7.12
C ALA A 86 6.32 13.93 7.61
N TRP A 87 7.27 14.16 6.69
CA TRP A 87 8.70 14.26 7.02
C TRP A 87 9.05 15.48 7.87
N GLN A 88 8.28 16.55 7.74
CA GLN A 88 8.46 17.80 8.44
C GLN A 88 7.10 18.33 8.89
N PRO A 89 7.04 19.20 9.93
CA PRO A 89 5.79 19.75 10.45
C PRO A 89 4.93 20.46 9.38
N LYS A 90 5.53 21.11 8.39
CA LYS A 90 4.83 21.79 7.30
C LYS A 90 4.01 20.84 6.39
N TYR A 91 4.32 19.53 6.38
CA TYR A 91 3.57 18.52 5.65
C TYR A 91 2.46 17.85 6.47
N LEU A 92 2.38 18.15 7.77
CA LEU A 92 1.37 17.57 8.66
C LEU A 92 -0.08 17.82 8.18
N PRO A 93 -0.45 19.01 7.63
CA PRO A 93 -1.79 19.22 7.10
C PRO A 93 -2.19 18.22 6.01
N PHE A 94 -1.26 17.75 5.18
CA PHE A 94 -1.53 16.73 4.16
C PHE A 94 -1.83 15.37 4.79
N THR A 95 -1.10 14.97 5.83
CA THR A 95 -1.39 13.77 6.62
C THR A 95 -2.74 13.84 7.31
N GLU A 96 -3.05 14.98 7.93
CA GLU A 96 -4.34 15.25 8.58
C GLU A 96 -5.50 15.22 7.59
N THR A 97 -5.29 15.68 6.35
CA THR A 97 -6.28 15.62 5.27
C THR A 97 -6.74 14.19 5.00
N TYR A 98 -5.82 13.22 4.94
CA TYR A 98 -6.20 11.81 4.78
C TYR A 98 -7.15 11.36 5.89
N PHE A 99 -6.83 11.68 7.13
CA PHE A 99 -7.67 11.29 8.27
C PHE A 99 -8.97 12.06 8.37
N ALA A 100 -9.01 13.30 7.92
CA ALA A 100 -10.24 14.09 7.82
C ALA A 100 -11.17 13.51 6.75
N LEU A 101 -10.65 13.20 5.56
CA LEU A 101 -11.40 12.52 4.51
C LEU A 101 -11.94 11.18 4.98
N ALA A 102 -11.13 10.40 5.70
CA ALA A 102 -11.55 9.13 6.29
C ALA A 102 -12.69 9.33 7.32
N ALA A 103 -12.58 10.33 8.18
CA ALA A 103 -13.59 10.65 9.21
C ALA A 103 -14.93 11.09 8.61
N LEU A 104 -14.89 11.73 7.44
CA LEU A 104 -16.06 12.20 6.70
C LEU A 104 -16.63 11.15 5.73
N GLY A 105 -15.98 9.98 5.55
CA GLY A 105 -16.35 8.98 4.54
C GLY A 105 -16.10 9.43 3.10
N LEU A 106 -15.15 10.34 2.90
CA LEU A 106 -14.90 11.02 1.63
C LEU A 106 -13.60 10.56 0.92
N LEU A 107 -12.88 9.54 1.44
CA LEU A 107 -11.62 9.08 0.86
C LEU A 107 -11.78 8.67 -0.60
N GLU A 108 -12.76 7.82 -0.90
CA GLU A 108 -12.98 7.30 -2.26
C GLU A 108 -13.22 8.41 -3.27
N LYS A 109 -13.98 9.44 -2.87
CA LYS A 109 -14.36 10.54 -3.77
C LYS A 109 -13.28 11.60 -3.93
N HIS A 110 -12.54 11.93 -2.86
CA HIS A 110 -11.72 13.13 -2.84
C HIS A 110 -10.23 12.90 -2.63
N SER A 111 -9.79 11.68 -2.23
CA SER A 111 -8.35 11.42 -1.99
C SER A 111 -7.52 11.52 -3.26
N LEU A 112 -7.92 10.83 -4.34
CA LEU A 112 -7.18 10.87 -5.61
C LEU A 112 -7.23 12.27 -6.26
N PRO A 113 -8.37 12.96 -6.42
CA PRO A 113 -8.39 14.32 -6.94
C PRO A 113 -7.52 15.29 -6.14
N PHE A 114 -7.50 15.17 -4.81
CA PHE A 114 -6.60 15.95 -3.97
C PHE A 114 -5.13 15.63 -4.24
N PHE A 115 -4.77 14.35 -4.31
CA PHE A 115 -3.41 13.92 -4.61
C PHE A 115 -2.92 14.48 -5.94
N GLU A 116 -3.72 14.34 -6.99
CA GLU A 116 -3.45 14.87 -8.33
C GLU A 116 -3.27 16.38 -8.30
N SER A 117 -4.11 17.10 -7.56
CA SER A 117 -4.02 18.57 -7.46
C SER A 117 -2.70 19.03 -6.83
N VAL A 118 -2.18 18.27 -5.87
CA VAL A 118 -0.89 18.55 -5.23
C VAL A 118 0.28 18.24 -6.18
N ILE A 119 0.24 17.08 -6.83
CA ILE A 119 1.36 16.61 -7.66
C ILE A 119 1.44 17.35 -8.99
N TYR A 120 0.31 17.54 -9.68
CA TYR A 120 0.27 18.23 -10.97
C TYR A 120 0.19 19.76 -10.84
N GLN A 121 0.21 20.26 -9.60
CA GLN A 121 0.15 21.69 -9.28
C GLN A 121 -0.99 22.41 -10.02
N THR A 122 -2.14 21.74 -10.14
CA THR A 122 -3.37 22.35 -10.65
C THR A 122 -3.88 23.46 -9.72
N ARG A 123 -3.30 23.53 -8.52
CA ARG A 123 -3.45 24.58 -7.52
C ARG A 123 -2.12 24.77 -6.79
N GLU A 124 -1.78 26.02 -6.47
CA GLU A 124 -0.65 26.32 -5.59
C GLU A 124 -0.97 25.96 -4.14
N TYR A 125 -0.03 25.30 -3.48
CA TYR A 125 -0.09 25.01 -2.05
C TYR A 125 1.09 25.70 -1.36
N ASN A 126 0.78 26.68 -0.52
CA ASN A 126 1.79 27.30 0.33
C ASN A 126 2.08 26.37 1.52
N TYR A 127 3.21 25.67 1.48
CA TYR A 127 3.57 24.72 2.55
C TYR A 127 3.70 25.36 3.95
N ASN A 128 3.84 26.68 4.04
CA ASN A 128 3.82 27.39 5.33
C ASN A 128 2.40 27.68 5.81
N ASN A 129 1.39 27.56 4.94
CA ASN A 129 -0.03 27.74 5.25
C ASN A 129 -0.92 26.75 4.50
N ALA A 130 -0.47 25.51 4.36
CA ALA A 130 -1.12 24.50 3.56
C ALA A 130 -2.59 24.23 3.97
N SER A 131 -2.92 24.40 5.23
CA SER A 131 -4.30 24.18 5.74
C SER A 131 -5.33 25.08 5.04
N ALA A 132 -5.01 26.34 4.75
CA ALA A 132 -5.91 27.26 4.06
C ALA A 132 -6.12 26.83 2.60
N ASP A 133 -5.06 26.43 1.90
CA ASP A 133 -5.11 26.02 0.50
C ASP A 133 -5.85 24.68 0.36
N ILE A 134 -5.61 23.73 1.28
CA ILE A 134 -6.32 22.46 1.35
C ILE A 134 -7.82 22.69 1.57
N ARG A 135 -8.18 23.57 2.53
CA ARG A 135 -9.56 23.96 2.76
C ARG A 135 -10.22 24.53 1.51
N ALA A 136 -9.54 25.45 0.84
CA ALA A 136 -10.04 26.07 -0.38
C ALA A 136 -10.21 25.03 -1.52
N PHE A 137 -9.33 24.03 -1.62
CA PHE A 137 -9.51 22.90 -2.53
C PHE A 137 -10.76 22.09 -2.14
N MET A 138 -10.89 21.67 -0.89
CA MET A 138 -12.02 20.83 -0.46
C MET A 138 -13.37 21.54 -0.66
N THR A 139 -13.45 22.85 -0.38
CA THR A 139 -14.67 23.61 -0.63
C THR A 139 -14.98 23.73 -2.11
N SER A 140 -13.99 23.89 -2.98
CA SER A 140 -14.19 23.86 -4.44
C SER A 140 -14.69 22.51 -4.95
N GLN A 141 -14.43 21.42 -4.22
CA GLN A 141 -14.93 20.07 -4.50
C GLN A 141 -16.30 19.79 -3.85
N GLY A 142 -16.95 20.81 -3.28
CA GLY A 142 -18.28 20.70 -2.67
C GLY A 142 -18.31 20.21 -1.23
N VAL A 143 -17.16 20.13 -0.55
CA VAL A 143 -17.12 19.81 0.88
C VAL A 143 -17.49 21.06 1.69
N ASP A 144 -18.43 20.92 2.66
CA ASP A 144 -18.79 22.02 3.54
C ASP A 144 -17.58 22.52 4.34
N GLY A 145 -17.28 23.82 4.22
CA GLY A 145 -16.08 24.40 4.81
C GLY A 145 -16.08 24.41 6.34
N ALA A 146 -17.25 24.59 6.98
CA ALA A 146 -17.34 24.60 8.45
C ALA A 146 -17.19 23.19 9.00
N LEU A 147 -17.79 22.21 8.34
CA LEU A 147 -17.63 20.77 8.67
C LEU A 147 -16.17 20.34 8.48
N TRP A 148 -15.53 20.78 7.39
CA TRP A 148 -14.12 20.52 7.12
C TRP A 148 -13.23 21.06 8.25
N ASP A 149 -13.39 22.34 8.62
CA ASP A 149 -12.60 22.98 9.66
C ASP A 149 -12.78 22.28 11.02
N LYS A 150 -14.02 21.95 11.38
CA LYS A 150 -14.33 21.18 12.59
C LYS A 150 -13.65 19.84 12.59
N THR A 151 -13.66 19.12 11.45
CA THR A 151 -13.07 17.77 11.33
C THR A 151 -11.55 17.82 11.39
N MET A 152 -10.90 18.71 10.64
CA MET A 152 -9.45 18.90 10.64
C MET A 152 -8.92 19.27 12.03
N ASN A 153 -9.66 20.04 12.81
CA ASN A 153 -9.27 20.42 14.16
C ASN A 153 -9.73 19.44 15.24
N SER A 154 -10.38 18.34 14.87
CA SER A 154 -10.84 17.34 15.84
C SER A 154 -9.67 16.60 16.49
N PHE A 155 -9.84 16.22 17.76
CA PHE A 155 -8.91 15.35 18.48
C PHE A 155 -8.66 14.04 17.71
N GLY A 156 -9.71 13.47 17.10
CA GLY A 156 -9.62 12.21 16.34
C GLY A 156 -8.63 12.28 15.18
N VAL A 157 -8.70 13.33 14.35
CA VAL A 157 -7.79 13.56 13.22
C VAL A 157 -6.37 13.79 13.72
N LYS A 158 -6.19 14.70 14.69
CA LYS A 158 -4.85 15.01 15.24
C LYS A 158 -4.19 13.80 15.90
N ASN A 159 -4.96 13.01 16.64
CA ASN A 159 -4.44 11.77 17.26
C ASN A 159 -4.07 10.70 16.22
N LYS A 160 -4.88 10.50 15.17
CA LYS A 160 -4.56 9.58 14.09
C LYS A 160 -3.29 9.99 13.34
N ALA A 161 -3.10 11.27 13.06
CA ALA A 161 -1.88 11.80 12.44
C ALA A 161 -0.65 11.58 13.34
N ARG A 162 -0.79 11.78 14.67
CA ARG A 162 0.26 11.47 15.64
C ARG A 162 0.62 9.97 15.67
N ILE A 163 -0.39 9.09 15.66
CA ILE A 163 -0.19 7.63 15.61
C ILE A 163 0.50 7.23 14.30
N ALA A 164 0.11 7.80 13.17
CA ALA A 164 0.79 7.57 11.89
C ALA A 164 2.26 7.99 11.96
N SER A 165 2.55 9.14 12.59
CA SER A 165 3.93 9.60 12.83
C SER A 165 4.76 8.63 13.69
N GLN A 166 4.15 7.99 14.66
CA GLN A 166 4.83 6.96 15.46
C GLN A 166 5.06 5.68 14.65
N LEU A 167 4.07 5.29 13.84
CA LEU A 167 4.12 4.07 13.07
C LEU A 167 5.22 4.09 12.00
N TRP A 168 5.28 5.14 11.16
CA TRP A 168 6.28 5.18 10.11
C TRP A 168 7.72 5.28 10.68
N ARG A 169 7.90 5.91 11.85
CA ARG A 169 9.19 5.89 12.56
C ARG A 169 9.52 4.51 13.10
N ALA A 170 8.54 3.80 13.68
CA ALA A 170 8.74 2.43 14.17
C ALA A 170 9.13 1.47 13.03
N TYR A 171 8.60 1.66 11.83
CA TYR A 171 8.99 0.92 10.63
C TYR A 171 10.30 1.43 9.99
N GLN A 172 10.92 2.48 10.55
CA GLN A 172 12.16 3.08 10.04
C GLN A 172 12.02 3.54 8.58
N ILE A 173 10.86 4.07 8.23
CA ILE A 173 10.57 4.56 6.87
C ILE A 173 11.40 5.82 6.63
N ASP A 174 12.20 5.82 5.56
CA ASP A 174 13.09 6.90 5.12
C ASP A 174 12.71 7.50 3.75
N SER A 175 11.82 6.84 3.04
CA SER A 175 11.35 7.22 1.71
C SER A 175 9.89 6.80 1.49
N THR A 176 9.25 7.32 0.45
CA THR A 176 7.91 6.90 0.02
C THR A 176 7.85 6.76 -1.50
N PRO A 177 7.06 5.82 -2.05
CA PRO A 177 6.22 4.85 -1.34
C PRO A 177 7.02 3.67 -0.76
N MET A 178 6.61 3.24 0.42
CA MET A 178 7.11 2.01 1.06
C MET A 178 5.95 1.17 1.57
N VAL A 179 6.19 -0.13 1.76
CA VAL A 179 5.20 -1.06 2.32
C VAL A 179 5.82 -1.80 3.50
N GLY A 180 5.16 -1.70 4.66
CA GLY A 180 5.50 -2.49 5.85
C GLY A 180 4.71 -3.79 5.90
N VAL A 181 5.32 -4.89 6.34
CA VAL A 181 4.66 -6.21 6.42
C VAL A 181 4.88 -6.83 7.80
N GLY A 182 3.79 -7.03 8.53
CA GLY A 182 3.74 -7.74 9.82
C GLY A 182 4.56 -7.14 10.94
N GLY A 183 4.98 -5.87 10.84
CA GLY A 183 5.88 -5.23 11.80
C GLY A 183 7.35 -5.66 11.64
N LEU A 184 7.67 -6.58 10.74
CA LEU A 184 8.98 -7.23 10.62
C LEU A 184 9.79 -6.79 9.40
N TYR A 185 9.12 -6.38 8.34
CA TYR A 185 9.77 -6.10 7.05
C TYR A 185 9.26 -4.82 6.42
N THR A 186 10.10 -4.19 5.60
CA THR A 186 9.71 -3.13 4.68
C THR A 186 10.21 -3.44 3.27
N THR A 187 9.44 -3.07 2.27
CA THR A 187 9.80 -3.13 0.85
C THR A 187 9.21 -1.93 0.11
N GLY A 188 9.56 -1.76 -1.15
CA GLY A 188 9.01 -0.68 -1.97
C GLY A 188 9.58 -0.69 -3.39
N PRO A 189 9.01 0.12 -4.30
CA PRO A 189 9.42 0.15 -5.70
C PRO A 189 10.91 0.37 -5.93
N HIS A 190 11.56 1.20 -5.11
CA HIS A 190 12.97 1.50 -5.24
C HIS A 190 13.88 0.33 -4.82
N LEU A 191 13.43 -0.54 -3.90
CA LEU A 191 14.16 -1.74 -3.47
C LEU A 191 14.05 -2.85 -4.51
N VAL A 192 12.83 -3.14 -5.00
CA VAL A 192 12.60 -4.23 -5.97
C VAL A 192 12.83 -3.82 -7.43
N GLY A 193 13.12 -2.54 -7.67
CA GLY A 193 13.46 -1.97 -8.98
C GLY A 193 12.27 -1.41 -9.76
N THR A 194 11.03 -1.84 -9.52
CA THR A 194 9.83 -1.31 -10.18
C THR A 194 8.59 -1.38 -9.30
N LYS A 195 7.63 -0.48 -9.54
CA LYS A 195 6.33 -0.51 -8.86
C LYS A 195 5.56 -1.81 -9.12
N ASN A 196 5.63 -2.35 -10.35
CA ASN A 196 4.89 -3.55 -10.73
C ASN A 196 5.50 -4.85 -10.15
N ALA A 197 6.76 -4.83 -9.73
CA ALA A 197 7.39 -5.96 -9.06
C ALA A 197 7.15 -5.99 -7.53
N THR A 198 6.71 -4.86 -6.96
CA THR A 198 6.51 -4.71 -5.51
C THR A 198 5.46 -5.68 -4.94
N PRO A 199 4.29 -5.93 -5.57
CA PRO A 199 3.32 -6.90 -5.09
C PRO A 199 3.90 -8.29 -4.84
N GLY A 200 4.71 -8.82 -5.75
CA GLY A 200 5.33 -10.13 -5.57
C GLY A 200 6.29 -10.18 -4.37
N CYS A 201 6.97 -9.07 -4.04
CA CYS A 201 7.77 -8.99 -2.82
C CYS A 201 6.88 -8.93 -1.57
N ILE A 202 5.76 -8.21 -1.61
CA ILE A 202 4.80 -8.18 -0.50
C ILE A 202 4.28 -9.61 -0.21
N ASP A 203 3.88 -10.35 -1.23
CA ASP A 203 3.40 -11.74 -1.09
C ASP A 203 4.48 -12.65 -0.48
N TYR A 204 5.73 -12.52 -0.95
CA TYR A 204 6.87 -13.24 -0.37
C TYR A 204 7.04 -12.91 1.12
N LEU A 205 6.96 -11.63 1.51
CA LEU A 205 7.13 -11.21 2.89
C LEU A 205 5.97 -11.65 3.79
N ILE A 206 4.74 -11.69 3.28
CA ILE A 206 3.59 -12.28 3.97
C ILE A 206 3.88 -13.74 4.33
N GLU A 207 4.41 -14.52 3.39
CA GLU A 207 4.81 -15.91 3.66
C GLU A 207 5.95 -16.00 4.70
N GLN A 208 6.91 -15.07 4.71
CA GLN A 208 7.94 -15.05 5.76
C GLN A 208 7.31 -14.78 7.14
N VAL A 209 6.37 -13.84 7.24
CA VAL A 209 5.63 -13.57 8.49
C VAL A 209 4.83 -14.80 8.94
N ARG A 210 4.15 -15.50 8.03
CA ARG A 210 3.44 -16.75 8.33
C ARG A 210 4.37 -17.82 8.92
N ARG A 211 5.56 -17.97 8.34
CA ARG A 211 6.57 -18.93 8.82
C ARG A 211 7.12 -18.57 10.20
N SER A 212 7.33 -17.29 10.48
CA SER A 212 7.87 -16.83 11.77
C SER A 212 6.87 -16.95 12.93
N ARG A 213 5.57 -17.15 12.63
CA ARG A 213 4.49 -17.31 13.64
C ARG A 213 4.17 -18.77 13.97
N ARG A 214 4.76 -19.72 13.26
CA ARG A 214 4.65 -21.17 13.49
C ARG A 214 5.69 -21.63 14.49
#